data_cdbf4e6e5b0fd883346a503e52709dea
#
_entry.id   cdbf4e6e5b0fd883346a503e52709dea
#
_cell.length_a   1.000
_cell.length_b   1.000
_cell.length_c   1.000
_cell.angle_alpha   90.00
_cell.angle_beta   90.00
_cell.angle_gamma   90.00
#
_symmetry.space_group_name_H-M   'P 1'
#
loop_
_entity.id
_entity.type
_entity.pdbx_description
1 polymer ?
#
loop_
_entity_poly.entity_id
_entity_poly.type
_entity_poly.pdbx_seq_one_letter_code
_entity_poly.pdbx_strand_id
1 'polypeptide(L)'
;DKIVTPKRTLHMPGGTSFYFAHGMSKLDTSDFLLVTALAVSEMDAVEEIRRKGIDVKVLPSTHSVYFENTYGENQNNRTQRVLAKADPFTVEGLQDVDARIYHLGSLLADDFSLDVIKYLSTKGMLSVDAQGYLREVRGENVFAVDWPEKEEALKYIHILKANEHETEVLTGCKNPREAALKLANWGVKEVLL
;
A
#
# COMPACT_ATOMS: atom_id res chain seq x y z
N ASP A 1 -8.82 10.99 -3.32
CA ASP A 1 -8.00 11.27 -4.52
C ASP A 1 -8.67 12.31 -5.41
N LYS A 2 -7.86 13.17 -6.02
CA LYS A 2 -8.25 14.11 -7.07
C LYS A 2 -7.77 13.58 -8.42
N ILE A 3 -8.69 13.34 -9.33
CA ILE A 3 -8.41 12.85 -10.68
C ILE A 3 -8.63 14.01 -11.65
N VAL A 4 -7.57 14.43 -12.32
CA VAL A 4 -7.60 15.50 -13.31
C VAL A 4 -7.38 14.92 -14.70
N THR A 5 -8.31 15.19 -15.60
CA THR A 5 -8.22 14.81 -17.01
C THR A 5 -8.45 16.05 -17.88
N PRO A 6 -8.13 16.03 -19.19
CA PRO A 6 -8.42 17.16 -20.08
C PRO A 6 -9.90 17.55 -20.14
N LYS A 7 -10.81 16.63 -19.78
CA LYS A 7 -12.27 16.83 -19.87
C LYS A 7 -12.94 17.20 -18.55
N ARG A 8 -12.37 16.75 -17.41
CA ARG A 8 -13.02 16.93 -16.09
C ARG A 8 -12.06 16.69 -14.93
N THR A 9 -12.43 17.26 -13.78
CA THR A 9 -11.83 16.95 -12.49
C THR A 9 -12.85 16.20 -11.64
N LEU A 10 -12.44 15.12 -10.99
CA LEU A 10 -13.25 14.30 -10.09
C LEU A 10 -12.55 14.17 -8.74
N HIS A 11 -13.32 14.08 -7.67
CA HIS A 11 -12.87 13.70 -6.34
C HIS A 11 -13.54 12.39 -5.98
N MET A 12 -12.78 11.40 -5.56
CA MET A 12 -13.29 10.08 -5.22
C MET A 12 -12.35 9.36 -4.24
N PRO A 13 -12.88 8.48 -3.41
CA PRO A 13 -12.04 7.57 -2.65
C PRO A 13 -11.13 6.75 -3.57
N GLY A 14 -9.94 6.40 -3.08
CA GLY A 14 -8.97 5.63 -3.85
C GLY A 14 -7.95 4.96 -2.92
N GLY A 15 -6.82 4.59 -3.50
CA GLY A 15 -5.75 3.90 -2.80
C GLY A 15 -5.98 2.41 -2.61
N THR A 16 -4.96 1.74 -2.09
CA THR A 16 -4.94 0.27 -1.94
C THR A 16 -6.08 -0.22 -1.06
N SER A 17 -6.31 0.44 0.08
CA SER A 17 -7.37 0.06 1.04
C SER A 17 -8.74 0.04 0.40
N PHE A 18 -9.09 1.09 -0.34
CA PHE A 18 -10.40 1.22 -0.97
C PHE A 18 -10.63 0.14 -2.05
N TYR A 19 -9.70 -0.01 -2.97
CA TYR A 19 -9.85 -0.99 -4.05
C TYR A 19 -9.76 -2.43 -3.56
N PHE A 20 -8.88 -2.71 -2.60
CA PHE A 20 -8.76 -4.06 -2.03
C PHE A 20 -10.04 -4.46 -1.29
N ALA A 21 -10.59 -3.57 -0.44
CA ALA A 21 -11.85 -3.81 0.26
C ALA A 21 -13.01 -4.06 -0.71
N HIS A 22 -13.08 -3.31 -1.82
CA HIS A 22 -14.07 -3.54 -2.87
C HIS A 22 -13.91 -4.89 -3.56
N GLY A 23 -12.68 -5.33 -3.78
CA GLY A 23 -12.39 -6.68 -4.28
C GLY A 23 -12.86 -7.74 -3.30
N MET A 24 -12.46 -7.61 -2.04
CA MET A 24 -12.82 -8.55 -0.96
C MET A 24 -14.34 -8.64 -0.74
N SER A 25 -15.08 -7.53 -0.87
CA SER A 25 -16.55 -7.53 -0.75
C SER A 25 -17.28 -8.37 -1.83
N LYS A 26 -16.58 -8.83 -2.86
CA LYS A 26 -17.10 -9.71 -3.90
C LYS A 26 -16.78 -11.18 -3.66
N LEU A 27 -15.94 -11.45 -2.69
CA LEU A 27 -15.58 -12.79 -2.26
C LEU A 27 -16.39 -13.12 -1.00
N ASP A 28 -16.75 -14.37 -0.85
CA ASP A 28 -17.44 -14.85 0.37
C ASP A 28 -16.40 -15.04 1.49
N THR A 29 -15.93 -13.91 2.04
CA THR A 29 -14.92 -13.88 3.10
C THR A 29 -15.49 -13.18 4.34
N SER A 30 -15.83 -13.97 5.36
CA SER A 30 -16.33 -13.45 6.64
C SER A 30 -15.21 -12.88 7.54
N ASP A 31 -13.95 -13.25 7.30
CA ASP A 31 -12.83 -13.00 8.20
C ASP A 31 -11.83 -11.99 7.60
N PHE A 32 -12.34 -10.85 7.12
CA PHE A 32 -11.52 -9.78 6.58
C PHE A 32 -11.71 -8.50 7.38
N LEU A 33 -10.61 -7.97 7.93
CA LEU A 33 -10.55 -6.67 8.59
C LEU A 33 -9.70 -5.72 7.77
N LEU A 34 -10.27 -4.59 7.35
CA LEU A 34 -9.51 -3.48 6.81
C LEU A 34 -9.01 -2.59 7.93
N VAL A 35 -7.69 -2.33 7.97
CA VAL A 35 -7.10 -1.31 8.84
C VAL A 35 -6.61 -0.16 7.98
N THR A 36 -7.02 1.05 8.29
CA THR A 36 -6.65 2.25 7.52
C THR A 36 -6.42 3.45 8.44
N ALA A 37 -5.53 4.36 8.05
CA ALA A 37 -5.30 5.63 8.72
C ALA A 37 -5.91 6.75 7.90
N LEU A 38 -6.81 7.54 8.50
CA LEU A 38 -7.47 8.66 7.82
C LEU A 38 -8.00 9.71 8.80
N ALA A 39 -8.21 10.91 8.28
CA ALA A 39 -8.80 12.01 9.03
C ALA A 39 -10.30 11.78 9.25
N VAL A 40 -10.83 12.35 10.34
CA VAL A 40 -12.26 12.24 10.69
C VAL A 40 -13.19 12.75 9.59
N SER A 41 -12.73 13.73 8.79
CA SER A 41 -13.52 14.27 7.65
C SER A 41 -13.83 13.24 6.57
N GLU A 42 -13.12 12.10 6.52
CA GLU A 42 -13.26 11.09 5.48
C GLU A 42 -14.05 9.85 5.93
N MET A 43 -14.73 9.93 7.10
CA MET A 43 -15.46 8.79 7.66
C MET A 43 -16.61 8.30 6.78
N ASP A 44 -17.15 9.13 5.91
CA ASP A 44 -18.20 8.72 4.95
C ASP A 44 -17.70 7.61 4.01
N ALA A 45 -16.43 7.65 3.61
CA ALA A 45 -15.82 6.60 2.79
C ALA A 45 -15.69 5.27 3.57
N VAL A 46 -15.43 5.34 4.87
CA VAL A 46 -15.41 4.17 5.76
C VAL A 46 -16.80 3.56 5.86
N GLU A 47 -17.82 4.38 6.07
CA GLU A 47 -19.20 3.90 6.17
C GLU A 47 -19.70 3.25 4.86
N GLU A 48 -19.19 3.72 3.71
CA GLU A 48 -19.48 3.06 2.42
C GLU A 48 -18.90 1.63 2.39
N ILE A 49 -17.68 1.44 2.89
CA ILE A 49 -17.02 0.13 2.95
C ILE A 49 -17.76 -0.78 3.96
N ARG A 50 -18.10 -0.26 5.14
CA ARG A 50 -18.86 -1.00 6.17
C ARG A 50 -20.21 -1.48 5.66
N ARG A 51 -20.92 -0.65 4.88
CA ARG A 51 -22.20 -1.04 4.26
C ARG A 51 -22.07 -2.21 3.26
N LYS A 52 -20.86 -2.51 2.80
CA LYS A 52 -20.56 -3.68 1.94
C LYS A 52 -20.21 -4.93 2.75
N GLY A 53 -20.35 -4.88 4.09
CA GLY A 53 -20.09 -6.01 4.97
C GLY A 53 -18.61 -6.18 5.34
N ILE A 54 -17.78 -5.16 5.14
CA ILE A 54 -16.36 -5.18 5.51
C ILE A 54 -16.17 -4.49 6.86
N ASP A 55 -15.57 -5.19 7.82
CA ASP A 55 -15.14 -4.59 9.06
C ASP A 55 -13.96 -3.65 8.83
N VAL A 56 -14.04 -2.45 9.41
CA VAL A 56 -13.01 -1.42 9.26
C VAL A 56 -12.56 -0.90 10.61
N LYS A 57 -11.27 -1.06 10.91
CA LYS A 57 -10.59 -0.38 11.99
C LYS A 57 -9.93 0.88 11.44
N VAL A 58 -10.31 2.02 11.99
CA VAL A 58 -9.73 3.32 11.65
C VAL A 58 -8.70 3.70 12.71
N LEU A 59 -7.47 3.95 12.27
CA LEU A 59 -6.45 4.62 13.07
C LEU A 59 -6.58 6.13 12.85
N PRO A 60 -6.76 6.91 13.92
CA PRO A 60 -6.87 8.36 13.79
C PRO A 60 -5.62 8.95 13.14
N SER A 61 -5.81 9.84 12.19
CA SER A 61 -4.74 10.56 11.52
C SER A 61 -5.11 12.03 11.36
N THR A 62 -4.10 12.90 11.42
CA THR A 62 -4.30 14.35 11.23
C THR A 62 -4.84 14.65 9.84
N HIS A 63 -4.35 13.92 8.84
CA HIS A 63 -4.77 14.01 7.45
C HIS A 63 -5.03 12.63 6.88
N SER A 64 -5.88 12.55 5.86
CA SER A 64 -5.92 11.40 4.96
C SER A 64 -4.86 11.56 3.89
N VAL A 65 -4.30 10.45 3.41
CA VAL A 65 -3.44 10.51 2.22
C VAL A 65 -4.26 11.04 1.04
N TYR A 66 -3.74 12.05 0.34
CA TYR A 66 -4.45 12.73 -0.73
C TYR A 66 -3.58 12.85 -1.98
N PHE A 67 -3.87 12.00 -2.97
CA PHE A 67 -3.20 12.06 -4.27
C PHE A 67 -3.97 12.93 -5.25
N GLU A 68 -3.23 13.73 -6.00
CA GLU A 68 -3.68 14.32 -7.26
C GLU A 68 -3.06 13.52 -8.40
N ASN A 69 -3.92 12.89 -9.20
CA ASN A 69 -3.52 12.13 -10.38
C ASN A 69 -3.95 12.91 -11.63
N THR A 70 -3.00 13.43 -12.38
CA THR A 70 -3.25 14.17 -13.61
C THR A 70 -2.93 13.31 -14.83
N TYR A 71 -3.93 13.09 -15.67
CA TYR A 71 -3.85 12.33 -16.90
C TYR A 71 -3.87 13.28 -18.10
N GLY A 72 -2.95 13.09 -19.05
CA GLY A 72 -2.96 13.75 -20.35
C GLY A 72 -3.91 13.10 -21.35
N GLU A 73 -3.78 13.42 -22.63
CA GLU A 73 -4.51 12.75 -23.72
C GLU A 73 -4.22 11.25 -23.75
N ASN A 74 -2.98 10.86 -23.52
CA ASN A 74 -2.58 9.47 -23.33
C ASN A 74 -2.81 9.09 -21.85
N GLN A 75 -3.86 8.33 -21.59
CA GLN A 75 -4.25 7.90 -20.26
C GLN A 75 -3.25 6.94 -19.58
N ASN A 76 -2.31 6.36 -20.32
CA ASN A 76 -1.24 5.54 -19.74
C ASN A 76 -0.17 6.39 -19.06
N ASN A 77 -0.09 7.68 -19.40
CA ASN A 77 0.83 8.62 -18.78
C ASN A 77 0.09 9.48 -17.77
N ARG A 78 0.47 9.33 -16.51
CA ARG A 78 -0.03 10.17 -15.43
C ARG A 78 1.11 10.80 -14.65
N THR A 79 0.88 12.02 -14.18
CA THR A 79 1.70 12.61 -13.13
C THR A 79 0.96 12.50 -11.80
N GLN A 80 1.71 12.33 -10.73
CA GLN A 80 1.16 12.20 -9.38
C GLN A 80 1.77 13.25 -8.46
N ARG A 81 0.91 13.85 -7.63
CA ARG A 81 1.32 14.68 -6.49
C ARG A 81 0.65 14.14 -5.24
N VAL A 82 1.29 14.30 -4.10
CA VAL A 82 0.71 14.01 -2.79
C VAL A 82 0.47 15.33 -2.08
N LEU A 83 -0.79 15.70 -1.96
CA LEU A 83 -1.21 16.98 -1.38
C LEU A 83 -1.32 16.91 0.15
N ALA A 84 -1.52 15.72 0.69
CA ALA A 84 -1.47 15.44 2.12
C ALA A 84 -1.04 13.99 2.36
N LYS A 85 -0.42 13.74 3.53
CA LYS A 85 -0.03 12.40 4.00
C LYS A 85 -0.84 12.03 5.23
N ALA A 86 -1.22 10.77 5.33
CA ALA A 86 -1.69 10.21 6.59
C ALA A 86 -0.53 9.99 7.56
N ASP A 87 -0.85 9.88 8.84
CA ASP A 87 0.12 9.46 9.85
C ASP A 87 0.51 7.99 9.59
N PRO A 88 1.80 7.62 9.78
CA PRO A 88 2.27 6.26 9.52
C PRO A 88 1.64 5.26 10.49
N PHE A 89 1.57 4.02 10.07
CA PHE A 89 1.16 2.91 10.94
C PHE A 89 2.23 2.64 12.00
N THR A 90 1.79 2.44 13.24
CA THR A 90 2.69 2.15 14.37
C THR A 90 2.40 0.79 14.98
N VAL A 91 3.37 0.25 15.71
CA VAL A 91 3.20 -1.00 16.46
C VAL A 91 2.05 -0.87 17.46
N GLU A 92 1.94 0.26 18.17
CA GLU A 92 0.88 0.53 19.14
C GLU A 92 -0.51 0.55 18.49
N GLY A 93 -0.62 1.16 17.31
CA GLY A 93 -1.88 1.22 16.55
C GLY A 93 -2.35 -0.15 16.06
N LEU A 94 -1.42 -1.11 15.93
CA LEU A 94 -1.68 -2.45 15.39
C LEU A 94 -1.63 -3.57 16.44
N GLN A 95 -1.37 -3.27 17.71
CA GLN A 95 -1.15 -4.27 18.77
C GLN A 95 -2.37 -5.18 19.00
N ASP A 96 -3.58 -4.67 18.84
CA ASP A 96 -4.85 -5.37 19.01
C ASP A 96 -5.43 -5.94 17.70
N VAL A 97 -4.66 -5.87 16.60
CA VAL A 97 -5.03 -6.49 15.33
C VAL A 97 -4.43 -7.89 15.27
N ASP A 98 -5.29 -8.89 15.18
CA ASP A 98 -4.88 -10.29 15.04
C ASP A 98 -5.40 -10.90 13.75
N ALA A 99 -4.49 -11.45 12.95
CA ALA A 99 -4.81 -12.10 11.69
C ALA A 99 -3.81 -13.22 11.37
N ARG A 100 -4.22 -14.19 10.57
CA ARG A 100 -3.32 -15.19 10.02
C ARG A 100 -2.44 -14.63 8.91
N ILE A 101 -2.97 -13.66 8.17
CA ILE A 101 -2.27 -13.00 7.06
C ILE A 101 -2.46 -11.50 7.22
N TYR A 102 -1.37 -10.76 7.19
CA TYR A 102 -1.34 -9.29 7.13
C TYR A 102 -0.90 -8.87 5.74
N HIS A 103 -1.76 -8.15 5.02
CA HIS A 103 -1.41 -7.56 3.74
C HIS A 103 -1.10 -6.08 3.90
N LEU A 104 0.15 -5.68 3.67
CA LEU A 104 0.60 -4.30 3.74
C LEU A 104 0.50 -3.67 2.34
N GLY A 105 -0.52 -2.87 2.13
CA GLY A 105 -0.75 -2.13 0.89
C GLY A 105 -0.29 -0.69 1.03
N SER A 106 1.01 -0.47 1.20
CA SER A 106 1.59 0.86 1.36
C SER A 106 1.37 1.73 0.11
N LEU A 107 1.14 3.01 0.33
CA LEU A 107 1.05 4.02 -0.72
C LEU A 107 2.34 4.83 -0.84
N LEU A 108 3.04 5.01 0.29
CA LEU A 108 4.27 5.79 0.42
C LEU A 108 5.32 5.01 1.22
N ALA A 109 6.59 5.36 1.03
CA ALA A 109 7.73 4.64 1.60
C ALA A 109 7.78 4.66 3.13
N ASP A 110 7.14 5.61 3.75
CA ASP A 110 7.11 5.81 5.20
C ASP A 110 5.79 5.36 5.87
N ASP A 111 4.89 4.68 5.15
CA ASP A 111 3.64 4.17 5.74
C ASP A 111 3.88 3.11 6.81
N PHE A 112 4.81 2.16 6.57
CA PHE A 112 5.14 1.08 7.51
C PHE A 112 6.65 1.01 7.70
N SER A 113 7.10 1.22 8.92
CA SER A 113 8.51 1.07 9.29
C SER A 113 8.95 -0.41 9.33
N LEU A 114 10.27 -0.63 9.32
CA LEU A 114 10.84 -1.97 9.52
C LEU A 114 10.39 -2.61 10.85
N ASP A 115 10.21 -1.80 11.91
CA ASP A 115 9.75 -2.29 13.21
C ASP A 115 8.32 -2.82 13.14
N VAL A 116 7.43 -2.17 12.38
CA VAL A 116 6.06 -2.65 12.12
C VAL A 116 6.10 -3.97 11.36
N ILE A 117 6.94 -4.10 10.31
CA ILE A 117 7.13 -5.34 9.56
C ILE A 117 7.59 -6.47 10.50
N LYS A 118 8.62 -6.23 11.30
CA LYS A 118 9.15 -7.20 12.28
C LYS A 118 8.08 -7.61 13.27
N TYR A 119 7.37 -6.64 13.85
CA TYR A 119 6.31 -6.90 14.82
C TYR A 119 5.20 -7.78 14.22
N LEU A 120 4.63 -7.41 13.08
CA LEU A 120 3.56 -8.17 12.46
C LEU A 120 4.00 -9.58 12.02
N SER A 121 5.27 -9.75 11.63
CA SER A 121 5.81 -11.07 11.28
C SER A 121 5.82 -12.05 12.44
N THR A 122 5.81 -11.57 13.70
CA THR A 122 5.68 -12.42 14.89
C THR A 122 4.25 -12.88 15.14
N LYS A 123 3.27 -12.21 14.54
CA LYS A 123 1.84 -12.47 14.73
C LYS A 123 1.25 -13.34 13.61
N GLY A 124 1.75 -13.23 12.39
CA GLY A 124 1.23 -13.98 11.25
C GLY A 124 2.06 -13.84 9.98
N MET A 125 1.54 -14.36 8.89
CA MET A 125 2.17 -14.31 7.58
C MET A 125 2.06 -12.88 7.00
N LEU A 126 3.16 -12.35 6.46
CA LEU A 126 3.17 -11.04 5.79
C LEU A 126 3.08 -11.17 4.27
N SER A 127 2.16 -10.42 3.70
CA SER A 127 2.06 -10.13 2.27
C SER A 127 2.26 -8.62 2.07
N VAL A 128 3.10 -8.22 1.13
CA VAL A 128 3.46 -6.81 0.91
C VAL A 128 3.33 -6.45 -0.56
N ASP A 129 2.66 -5.33 -0.85
CA ASP A 129 2.77 -4.63 -2.14
C ASP A 129 3.99 -3.69 -2.08
N ALA A 130 4.98 -3.94 -2.94
CA ALA A 130 6.23 -3.18 -2.94
C ALA A 130 6.06 -1.72 -3.36
N GLN A 131 4.98 -1.38 -4.05
CA GLN A 131 4.76 -0.09 -4.71
C GLN A 131 5.02 1.12 -3.80
N GLY A 132 4.48 1.12 -2.59
CA GLY A 132 4.61 2.26 -1.67
C GLY A 132 6.06 2.48 -1.24
N TYR A 133 6.79 1.42 -0.92
CA TYR A 133 8.19 1.50 -0.48
C TYR A 133 9.14 2.09 -1.53
N LEU A 134 8.71 2.13 -2.78
CA LEU A 134 9.46 2.70 -3.90
C LEU A 134 9.02 4.13 -4.25
N ARG A 135 8.24 4.78 -3.37
CA ARG A 135 7.68 6.13 -3.58
C ARG A 135 8.03 7.05 -2.41
N GLU A 136 8.95 7.97 -2.64
CA GLU A 136 9.27 9.03 -1.69
C GLU A 136 8.56 10.33 -2.10
N VAL A 137 8.03 11.04 -1.11
CA VAL A 137 7.41 12.36 -1.30
C VAL A 137 8.37 13.44 -0.84
N ARG A 138 8.71 14.35 -1.75
CA ARG A 138 9.49 15.56 -1.44
C ARG A 138 8.68 16.78 -1.83
N GLY A 139 8.25 17.58 -0.81
CA GLY A 139 7.18 18.55 -1.02
C GLY A 139 5.88 17.82 -1.38
N GLU A 140 5.35 18.10 -2.57
CA GLU A 140 4.18 17.40 -3.10
C GLU A 140 4.52 16.38 -4.21
N ASN A 141 5.77 16.32 -4.64
CA ASN A 141 6.18 15.49 -5.76
C ASN A 141 6.55 14.07 -5.31
N VAL A 142 6.14 13.08 -6.10
CA VAL A 142 6.46 11.67 -5.90
C VAL A 142 7.70 11.32 -6.70
N PHE A 143 8.70 10.77 -6.02
CA PHE A 143 9.95 10.32 -6.64
C PHE A 143 10.06 8.80 -6.51
N ALA A 144 10.49 8.17 -7.58
CA ALA A 144 10.89 6.77 -7.54
C ALA A 144 12.20 6.65 -6.75
N VAL A 145 12.21 5.78 -5.76
CA VAL A 145 13.37 5.49 -4.90
C VAL A 145 13.52 3.99 -4.74
N ASP A 146 14.73 3.57 -4.39
CA ASP A 146 14.94 2.20 -3.91
C ASP A 146 14.50 2.10 -2.44
N TRP A 147 14.20 0.90 -1.99
CA TRP A 147 13.90 0.60 -0.60
C TRP A 147 15.20 0.28 0.17
N PRO A 148 15.73 1.19 0.98
CA PRO A 148 17.05 1.02 1.60
C PRO A 148 17.14 -0.21 2.51
N GLU A 149 16.06 -0.54 3.21
CA GLU A 149 16.00 -1.62 4.19
C GLU A 149 15.50 -2.95 3.60
N LYS A 150 15.35 -3.04 2.26
CA LYS A 150 14.72 -4.18 1.58
C LYS A 150 15.31 -5.54 1.96
N GLU A 151 16.64 -5.67 1.99
CA GLU A 151 17.29 -6.96 2.28
C GLU A 151 17.04 -7.43 3.71
N GLU A 152 16.87 -6.52 4.65
CA GLU A 152 16.47 -6.89 6.02
C GLU A 152 14.96 -7.15 6.10
N ALA A 153 14.13 -6.27 5.54
CA ALA A 153 12.68 -6.37 5.57
C ALA A 153 12.17 -7.67 4.90
N LEU A 154 12.75 -8.04 3.76
CA LEU A 154 12.32 -9.20 2.98
C LEU A 154 12.53 -10.55 3.71
N LYS A 155 13.37 -10.61 4.74
CA LYS A 155 13.49 -11.79 5.60
C LYS A 155 12.21 -12.12 6.38
N TYR A 156 11.39 -11.12 6.63
CA TYR A 156 10.13 -11.20 7.39
C TYR A 156 8.89 -11.31 6.50
N ILE A 157 9.03 -11.12 5.19
CA ILE A 157 7.94 -11.08 4.22
C ILE A 157 7.80 -12.44 3.55
N HIS A 158 6.59 -13.00 3.60
CA HIS A 158 6.28 -14.29 2.97
C HIS A 158 5.91 -14.10 1.50
N ILE A 159 5.04 -13.13 1.19
CA ILE A 159 4.54 -12.86 -0.15
C ILE A 159 4.90 -11.42 -0.52
N LEU A 160 5.61 -11.23 -1.63
CA LEU A 160 5.88 -9.91 -2.19
C LEU A 160 5.19 -9.78 -3.54
N LYS A 161 4.33 -8.77 -3.68
CA LYS A 161 3.75 -8.37 -4.96
C LYS A 161 4.52 -7.16 -5.49
N ALA A 162 4.98 -7.25 -6.73
CA ALA A 162 5.63 -6.16 -7.43
C ALA A 162 5.44 -6.33 -8.95
N ASN A 163 5.35 -5.24 -9.71
CA ASN A 163 5.38 -5.30 -11.16
C ASN A 163 6.82 -5.38 -11.69
N GLU A 164 6.98 -5.53 -13.03
CA GLU A 164 8.30 -5.68 -13.65
C GLU A 164 9.23 -4.50 -13.36
N HIS A 165 8.71 -3.26 -13.38
CA HIS A 165 9.51 -2.07 -13.09
C HIS A 165 9.92 -2.01 -11.61
N GLU A 166 9.01 -2.31 -10.71
CA GLU A 166 9.26 -2.35 -9.27
C GLU A 166 10.32 -3.42 -8.93
N THR A 167 10.24 -4.59 -9.57
CA THR A 167 11.25 -5.65 -9.39
C THR A 167 12.61 -5.25 -9.97
N GLU A 168 12.66 -4.53 -11.09
CA GLU A 168 13.91 -3.99 -11.63
C GLU A 168 14.54 -3.00 -10.65
N VAL A 169 13.75 -2.08 -10.07
CA VAL A 169 14.23 -1.13 -9.05
C VAL A 169 14.76 -1.86 -7.82
N LEU A 170 14.03 -2.85 -7.31
CA LEU A 170 14.43 -3.61 -6.11
C LEU A 170 15.70 -4.42 -6.31
N THR A 171 15.84 -5.05 -7.48
CA THR A 171 16.87 -6.08 -7.70
C THR A 171 17.98 -5.68 -8.66
N GLY A 172 17.74 -4.68 -9.51
CA GLY A 172 18.61 -4.33 -10.64
C GLY A 172 18.51 -5.32 -11.81
N CYS A 173 17.62 -6.34 -11.73
CA CYS A 173 17.47 -7.35 -12.78
C CYS A 173 16.30 -6.99 -13.70
N LYS A 174 16.54 -6.96 -15.03
CA LYS A 174 15.49 -6.75 -16.03
C LYS A 174 14.68 -8.00 -16.33
N ASN A 175 15.27 -9.16 -16.14
CA ASN A 175 14.58 -10.44 -16.33
C ASN A 175 13.72 -10.75 -15.08
N PRO A 176 12.39 -10.89 -15.22
CA PRO A 176 11.50 -11.12 -14.08
C PRO A 176 11.84 -12.37 -13.28
N ARG A 177 12.29 -13.45 -13.96
CA ARG A 177 12.67 -14.69 -13.30
C ARG A 177 13.94 -14.53 -12.45
N GLU A 178 14.94 -13.81 -12.97
CA GLU A 178 16.17 -13.52 -12.21
C GLU A 178 15.87 -12.61 -11.03
N ALA A 179 15.00 -11.59 -11.23
CA ALA A 179 14.53 -10.72 -10.17
C ALA A 179 13.82 -11.51 -9.06
N ALA A 180 12.89 -12.41 -9.42
CA ALA A 180 12.20 -13.26 -8.46
C ALA A 180 13.13 -14.17 -7.68
N LEU A 181 14.12 -14.79 -8.33
CA LEU A 181 15.14 -15.61 -7.66
C LEU A 181 15.98 -14.80 -6.68
N LYS A 182 16.33 -13.56 -7.04
CA LYS A 182 17.08 -12.67 -6.15
C LYS A 182 16.25 -12.28 -4.92
N LEU A 183 14.98 -11.95 -5.11
CA LEU A 183 14.03 -11.66 -4.00
C LEU A 183 13.84 -12.88 -3.10
N ALA A 184 13.73 -14.08 -3.67
CA ALA A 184 13.67 -15.33 -2.90
C ALA A 184 14.94 -15.58 -2.09
N ASN A 185 16.11 -15.27 -2.62
CA ASN A 185 17.39 -15.37 -1.90
C ASN A 185 17.46 -14.40 -0.71
N TRP A 186 16.77 -13.27 -0.76
CA TRP A 186 16.62 -12.32 0.35
C TRP A 186 15.61 -12.76 1.40
N GLY A 187 14.82 -13.83 1.15
CA GLY A 187 13.95 -14.46 2.16
C GLY A 187 12.49 -14.60 1.76
N VAL A 188 12.04 -13.95 0.71
CA VAL A 188 10.64 -14.02 0.23
C VAL A 188 10.31 -15.45 -0.21
N LYS A 189 9.12 -15.94 0.17
CA LYS A 189 8.68 -17.31 -0.19
C LYS A 189 7.91 -17.35 -1.50
N GLU A 190 7.11 -16.33 -1.77
CA GLU A 190 6.31 -16.20 -2.99
C GLU A 190 6.47 -14.80 -3.56
N VAL A 191 6.72 -14.70 -4.86
CA VAL A 191 6.82 -13.44 -5.60
C VAL A 191 5.71 -13.41 -6.65
N LEU A 192 4.82 -12.42 -6.55
CA LEU A 192 3.75 -12.14 -7.50
C LEU A 192 4.19 -10.99 -8.42
N LEU A 193 4.38 -11.29 -9.70
CA LEU A 193 4.82 -10.35 -10.75
C LEU A 193 3.70 -10.04 -11.74
#